data_3fe5b223556d0d2a20b4898d8c64856a
#
_entry.id   3fe5b223556d0d2a20b4898d8c64856a
#
_cell.length_a   1.000
_cell.length_b   1.000
_cell.length_c   1.000
_cell.angle_alpha   90.00
_cell.angle_beta   90.00
_cell.angle_gamma   90.00
#
_symmetry.space_group_name_H-M   'P 1'
#
loop_
_entity.id
_entity.type
_entity.pdbx_description
1 polymer ?
#
loop_
_entity_poly.entity_id
_entity_poly.type
_entity_poly.pdbx_seq_one_letter_code
_entity_poly.pdbx_strand_id
1 'polypeptide(L)'
;MSLYEVDVGRSGRRRTLWRWFLLHPRADFVWAALLVLLWLGAALLYRQPLILEGVGPASRRTLFQTLATLAGATAGLTLTSVSMLINVLGKKAPPGQRELPLEKLTATHRRQIGEVFLFAIPGLGLLVVASLGTIVLEGDAATGLWIPEAVVFVLAFASVLALLRVAWALRRVLAIATA
;
A
#
# COMPACT_ATOMS: atom_id res chain seq x y z
N MET A 1 -15.48 -10.52 -20.05
CA MET A 1 -15.76 -9.12 -19.68
C MET A 1 -14.73 -8.72 -18.63
N SER A 2 -13.83 -7.78 -18.88
CA SER A 2 -12.77 -7.43 -17.93
C SER A 2 -13.36 -6.51 -16.87
N LEU A 3 -12.83 -6.54 -15.60
CA LEU A 3 -13.20 -5.60 -14.53
C LEU A 3 -13.13 -4.11 -14.98
N TYR A 4 -12.51 -3.87 -16.11
CA TYR A 4 -12.28 -2.57 -16.73
C TYR A 4 -13.28 -2.22 -17.84
N GLU A 5 -14.05 -3.20 -18.36
CA GLU A 5 -15.02 -2.98 -19.46
C GLU A 5 -16.37 -2.45 -19.01
N VAL A 6 -16.74 -2.65 -17.75
CA VAL A 6 -18.03 -2.20 -17.21
C VAL A 6 -18.19 -0.67 -17.22
N ASP A 7 -17.13 0.09 -17.50
CA ASP A 7 -17.15 1.55 -17.36
C ASP A 7 -16.65 2.31 -18.61
N VAL A 8 -16.80 1.72 -19.82
CA VAL A 8 -16.27 2.28 -21.09
C VAL A 8 -17.02 3.52 -21.61
N GLY A 9 -18.02 4.02 -20.88
CA GLY A 9 -18.95 5.05 -21.40
C GLY A 9 -18.56 6.52 -21.22
N ARG A 10 -17.57 6.93 -20.41
CA ARG A 10 -17.29 8.38 -20.23
C ARG A 10 -15.82 8.69 -19.84
N SER A 11 -15.17 9.55 -20.64
CA SER A 11 -13.92 10.31 -20.46
C SER A 11 -12.57 9.55 -20.64
N GLY A 12 -11.98 9.67 -21.84
CA GLY A 12 -10.89 8.82 -22.35
C GLY A 12 -9.46 9.10 -21.87
N ARG A 13 -9.08 10.22 -21.28
CA ARG A 13 -7.64 10.52 -21.02
C ARG A 13 -7.21 10.43 -19.55
N ARG A 14 -8.03 10.86 -18.61
CA ARG A 14 -7.74 10.73 -17.16
C ARG A 14 -7.77 9.28 -16.66
N ARG A 15 -8.57 8.41 -17.30
CA ARG A 15 -8.70 6.99 -16.96
C ARG A 15 -7.46 6.16 -17.30
N THR A 16 -6.68 6.54 -18.33
CA THR A 16 -5.51 5.75 -18.77
C THR A 16 -4.39 5.80 -17.75
N LEU A 17 -4.11 6.95 -17.14
CA LEU A 17 -3.08 7.10 -16.10
C LEU A 17 -3.45 6.36 -14.82
N TRP A 18 -4.71 6.46 -14.39
CA TRP A 18 -5.22 5.72 -13.23
C TRP A 18 -5.20 4.21 -13.44
N ARG A 19 -5.56 3.74 -14.63
CA ARG A 19 -5.48 2.32 -14.98
C ARG A 19 -4.05 1.82 -14.98
N TRP A 20 -3.11 2.60 -15.50
CA TRP A 20 -1.68 2.26 -15.50
C TRP A 20 -1.14 2.15 -14.07
N PHE A 21 -1.45 3.12 -13.21
CA PHE A 21 -1.06 3.12 -11.80
C PHE A 21 -1.58 1.88 -11.05
N LEU A 22 -2.83 1.50 -11.29
CA LEU A 22 -3.45 0.35 -10.64
C LEU A 22 -2.88 -1.00 -11.12
N LEU A 23 -2.40 -1.08 -12.35
CA LEU A 23 -1.85 -2.29 -12.94
C LEU A 23 -0.38 -2.55 -12.55
N HIS A 24 0.34 -1.52 -12.07
CA HIS A 24 1.76 -1.62 -11.78
C HIS A 24 2.04 -1.39 -10.28
N PRO A 25 1.96 -2.42 -9.43
CA PRO A 25 2.20 -2.27 -7.99
C PRO A 25 3.63 -1.78 -7.67
N ARG A 26 4.60 -2.07 -8.54
CA ARG A 26 5.98 -1.55 -8.43
C ARG A 26 6.07 -0.04 -8.62
N ALA A 27 5.08 0.58 -9.27
CA ALA A 27 5.04 2.02 -9.45
C ALA A 27 4.85 2.78 -8.13
N ASP A 28 4.32 2.14 -7.08
CA ASP A 28 4.16 2.75 -5.76
C ASP A 28 5.51 3.16 -5.16
N PHE A 29 6.51 2.29 -5.28
CA PHE A 29 7.87 2.59 -4.81
C PHE A 29 8.51 3.71 -5.62
N VAL A 30 8.28 3.75 -6.94
CA VAL A 30 8.80 4.81 -7.81
C VAL A 30 8.19 6.16 -7.44
N TRP A 31 6.87 6.21 -7.26
CA TRP A 31 6.17 7.43 -6.86
C TRP A 31 6.56 7.88 -5.45
N ALA A 32 6.66 6.95 -4.51
CA ALA A 32 7.11 7.24 -3.15
C ALA A 32 8.55 7.78 -3.15
N ALA A 33 9.46 7.15 -3.90
CA ALA A 33 10.83 7.61 -4.04
C ALA A 33 10.90 9.01 -4.68
N LEU A 34 10.11 9.27 -5.73
CA LEU A 34 10.02 10.59 -6.35
C LEU A 34 9.54 11.65 -5.38
N LEU A 35 8.53 11.38 -4.57
CA LEU A 35 8.04 12.31 -3.54
C LEU A 35 9.12 12.65 -2.52
N VAL A 36 9.82 11.64 -2.01
CA VAL A 36 10.90 11.84 -1.03
C VAL A 36 12.09 12.58 -1.66
N LEU A 37 12.46 12.25 -2.90
CA LEU A 37 13.52 12.95 -3.63
C LEU A 37 13.16 14.42 -3.91
N LEU A 38 11.91 14.70 -4.29
CA LEU A 38 11.42 16.08 -4.46
C LEU A 38 11.47 16.85 -3.14
N TRP A 39 11.07 16.21 -2.05
CA TRP A 39 11.15 16.82 -0.72
C TRP A 39 12.60 17.09 -0.31
N LEU A 40 13.52 16.13 -0.45
CA LEU A 40 14.95 16.30 -0.20
C LEU A 40 15.55 17.39 -1.09
N GLY A 41 15.21 17.42 -2.37
CA GLY A 41 15.66 18.44 -3.31
C GLY A 41 15.17 19.85 -2.90
N ALA A 42 13.92 19.97 -2.48
CA ALA A 42 13.37 21.22 -1.95
C ALA A 42 14.08 21.64 -0.65
N ALA A 43 14.30 20.70 0.29
CA ALA A 43 15.00 20.98 1.53
C ALA A 43 16.42 21.52 1.28
N LEU A 44 17.17 20.91 0.36
CA LEU A 44 18.49 21.38 -0.06
C LEU A 44 18.44 22.78 -0.71
N LEU A 45 17.45 23.02 -1.58
CA LEU A 45 17.29 24.30 -2.27
C LEU A 45 16.98 25.44 -1.30
N TYR A 46 16.10 25.18 -0.34
CA TYR A 46 15.67 26.17 0.66
C TYR A 46 16.53 26.18 1.93
N ARG A 47 17.63 25.42 1.96
CA ARG A 47 18.51 25.26 3.13
C ARG A 47 17.76 24.92 4.42
N GLN A 48 16.71 24.11 4.28
CA GLN A 48 15.96 23.59 5.42
C GLN A 48 16.64 22.31 5.96
N PRO A 49 16.43 21.96 7.24
CA PRO A 49 16.96 20.72 7.80
C PRO A 49 16.44 19.51 7.00
N LEU A 50 17.34 18.56 6.76
CA LEU A 50 17.01 17.34 6.04
C LEU A 50 16.12 16.45 6.91
N ILE A 51 14.97 16.08 6.39
CA ILE A 51 13.98 15.15 6.96
C ILE A 51 13.73 15.45 8.46
N LEU A 52 14.41 14.76 9.39
CA LEU A 52 14.23 14.87 10.84
C LEU A 52 15.48 15.44 11.55
N GLU A 53 16.41 16.06 10.82
CA GLU A 53 17.68 16.58 11.36
C GLU A 53 17.48 17.54 12.55
N GLY A 54 16.39 18.33 12.54
CA GLY A 54 16.05 19.25 13.65
C GLY A 54 15.19 18.61 14.75
N VAL A 55 14.86 17.33 14.65
CA VAL A 55 13.97 16.64 15.61
C VAL A 55 14.81 15.90 16.65
N GLY A 56 14.48 16.07 17.92
CA GLY A 56 15.18 15.39 19.02
C GLY A 56 15.09 13.85 18.94
N PRO A 57 16.08 13.12 19.47
CA PRO A 57 16.19 11.65 19.35
C PRO A 57 14.98 10.92 19.92
N ALA A 58 14.42 11.37 21.03
CA ALA A 58 13.23 10.76 21.64
C ALA A 58 12.01 10.84 20.71
N SER A 59 11.79 11.99 20.06
CA SER A 59 10.66 12.18 19.14
C SER A 59 10.82 11.35 17.86
N ARG A 60 12.04 11.24 17.31
CA ARG A 60 12.34 10.36 16.17
C ARG A 60 12.06 8.90 16.49
N ARG A 61 12.57 8.44 17.66
CA ARG A 61 12.33 7.08 18.14
C ARG A 61 10.84 6.78 18.29
N THR A 62 10.07 7.69 18.87
CA THR A 62 8.61 7.54 19.01
C THR A 62 7.94 7.46 17.65
N LEU A 63 8.33 8.30 16.69
CA LEU A 63 7.79 8.29 15.33
C LEU A 63 8.03 6.92 14.65
N PHE A 64 9.25 6.40 14.67
CA PHE A 64 9.57 5.12 14.04
C PHE A 64 8.91 3.94 14.75
N GLN A 65 8.80 3.96 16.09
CA GLN A 65 8.03 2.97 16.83
C GLN A 65 6.55 2.97 16.44
N THR A 66 5.97 4.15 16.33
CA THR A 66 4.58 4.31 15.89
C THR A 66 4.37 3.79 14.47
N LEU A 67 5.27 4.14 13.55
CA LEU A 67 5.22 3.62 12.17
C LEU A 67 5.34 2.10 12.12
N ALA A 68 6.27 1.50 12.87
CA ALA A 68 6.43 0.06 12.95
C ALA A 68 5.17 -0.63 13.52
N THR A 69 4.59 -0.08 14.57
CA THR A 69 3.36 -0.60 15.20
C THR A 69 2.17 -0.52 14.25
N LEU A 70 1.96 0.62 13.61
CA LEU A 70 0.88 0.81 12.64
C LEU A 70 1.05 -0.11 11.42
N ALA A 71 2.27 -0.22 10.90
CA ALA A 71 2.55 -1.12 9.78
C ALA A 71 2.31 -2.59 10.13
N GLY A 72 2.77 -3.03 11.32
CA GLY A 72 2.54 -4.39 11.81
C GLY A 72 1.06 -4.71 12.03
N ALA A 73 0.32 -3.80 12.67
CA ALA A 73 -1.12 -3.96 12.87
C ALA A 73 -1.88 -4.01 11.52
N THR A 74 -1.52 -3.13 10.59
CA THR A 74 -2.13 -3.09 9.26
C THR A 74 -1.81 -4.34 8.46
N ALA A 75 -0.59 -4.87 8.54
CA ALA A 75 -0.20 -6.13 7.89
C ALA A 75 -1.03 -7.30 8.43
N GLY A 76 -1.24 -7.37 9.75
CA GLY A 76 -2.07 -8.39 10.39
C GLY A 76 -3.53 -8.31 9.93
N LEU A 77 -4.13 -7.12 9.89
CA LEU A 77 -5.49 -6.90 9.38
C LEU A 77 -5.60 -7.26 7.90
N THR A 78 -4.60 -6.93 7.09
CA THR A 78 -4.58 -7.27 5.66
C THR A 78 -4.53 -8.77 5.46
N LEU A 79 -3.69 -9.50 6.22
CA LEU A 79 -3.62 -10.97 6.21
C LEU A 79 -4.96 -11.61 6.55
N THR A 80 -5.62 -11.13 7.61
CA THR A 80 -6.94 -11.62 8.01
C THR A 80 -7.98 -11.38 6.92
N SER A 81 -7.95 -10.19 6.30
CA SER A 81 -8.86 -9.84 5.20
C SER A 81 -8.63 -10.73 3.97
N VAL A 82 -7.37 -11.04 3.63
CA VAL A 82 -7.01 -11.97 2.55
C VAL A 82 -7.55 -13.37 2.84
N SER A 83 -7.36 -13.87 4.06
CA SER A 83 -7.86 -15.19 4.48
C SER A 83 -9.38 -15.28 4.38
N MET A 84 -10.11 -14.26 4.81
CA MET A 84 -11.56 -14.17 4.66
C MET A 84 -11.97 -14.14 3.19
N LEU A 85 -11.28 -13.34 2.38
CA LEU A 85 -11.54 -13.22 0.94
C LEU A 85 -11.36 -14.56 0.22
N ILE A 86 -10.27 -15.28 0.50
CA ILE A 86 -10.00 -16.61 -0.06
C ILE A 86 -11.12 -17.59 0.32
N ASN A 87 -11.55 -17.59 1.59
CA ASN A 87 -12.62 -18.45 2.06
C ASN A 87 -13.95 -18.13 1.36
N VAL A 88 -14.26 -16.84 1.14
CA VAL A 88 -15.50 -16.43 0.44
C VAL A 88 -15.42 -16.76 -1.05
N LEU A 89 -14.29 -16.52 -1.70
CA LEU A 89 -14.06 -16.81 -3.11
C LEU A 89 -13.98 -18.32 -3.41
N GLY A 90 -13.60 -19.13 -2.41
CA GLY A 90 -13.52 -20.59 -2.51
C GLY A 90 -14.86 -21.31 -2.32
N LYS A 91 -15.87 -20.64 -1.73
CA LYS A 91 -17.20 -21.23 -1.56
C LYS A 91 -17.92 -21.31 -2.90
N LYS A 92 -18.36 -22.53 -3.25
CA LYS A 92 -19.25 -22.79 -4.39
C LYS A 92 -20.69 -22.88 -3.89
N ALA A 93 -21.65 -22.42 -4.69
CA ALA A 93 -23.05 -22.62 -4.37
C ALA A 93 -23.37 -24.12 -4.34
N PRO A 94 -24.22 -24.61 -3.41
CA PRO A 94 -24.73 -25.99 -3.47
C PRO A 94 -25.45 -26.23 -4.78
N PRO A 95 -25.39 -27.47 -5.30
CA PRO A 95 -26.09 -27.83 -6.54
C PRO A 95 -27.58 -27.54 -6.38
N GLY A 96 -28.15 -26.75 -7.31
CA GLY A 96 -29.58 -26.36 -7.31
C GLY A 96 -29.89 -24.98 -6.71
N GLN A 97 -28.92 -24.27 -6.16
CA GLN A 97 -29.09 -22.87 -5.72
C GLN A 97 -28.56 -21.89 -6.78
N ARG A 98 -29.07 -20.63 -6.73
CA ARG A 98 -28.58 -19.56 -7.59
C ARG A 98 -27.08 -19.36 -7.38
N GLU A 99 -26.34 -19.24 -8.49
CA GLU A 99 -24.90 -18.90 -8.45
C GLU A 99 -24.65 -17.66 -7.60
N LEU A 100 -23.66 -17.76 -6.71
CA LEU A 100 -23.26 -16.61 -5.90
C LEU A 100 -22.71 -15.50 -6.82
N PRO A 101 -23.00 -14.20 -6.55
CA PRO A 101 -22.53 -13.09 -7.39
C PRO A 101 -21.02 -13.14 -7.68
N LEU A 102 -20.22 -13.66 -6.73
CA LEU A 102 -18.77 -13.81 -6.84
C LEU A 102 -18.36 -15.03 -7.70
N GLU A 103 -19.23 -15.98 -7.94
CA GLU A 103 -18.97 -17.12 -8.87
C GLU A 103 -18.91 -16.67 -10.33
N LYS A 104 -19.59 -15.57 -10.66
CA LYS A 104 -19.55 -14.93 -11.99
C LYS A 104 -18.19 -14.30 -12.31
N LEU A 105 -17.33 -14.10 -11.31
CA LEU A 105 -15.98 -13.62 -11.52
C LEU A 105 -15.10 -14.72 -12.11
N THR A 106 -14.45 -14.43 -13.24
CA THR A 106 -13.49 -15.36 -13.86
C THR A 106 -12.33 -15.64 -12.90
N ALA A 107 -11.72 -16.83 -13.01
CA ALA A 107 -10.58 -17.23 -12.19
C ALA A 107 -9.43 -16.19 -12.22
N THR A 108 -9.21 -15.56 -13.38
CA THR A 108 -8.22 -14.51 -13.59
C THR A 108 -8.49 -13.28 -12.70
N HIS A 109 -9.75 -12.86 -12.59
CA HIS A 109 -10.11 -11.71 -11.74
C HIS A 109 -9.94 -12.01 -10.26
N ARG A 110 -10.30 -13.21 -9.82
CA ARG A 110 -10.10 -13.66 -8.43
C ARG A 110 -8.62 -13.64 -8.07
N ARG A 111 -7.77 -14.12 -8.98
CA ARG A 111 -6.32 -14.09 -8.82
C ARG A 111 -5.77 -12.67 -8.74
N GLN A 112 -6.18 -11.77 -9.64
CA GLN A 112 -5.73 -10.37 -9.64
C GLN A 112 -6.09 -9.64 -8.33
N ILE A 113 -7.29 -9.87 -7.80
CA ILE A 113 -7.70 -9.31 -6.50
C ILE A 113 -6.76 -9.82 -5.40
N GLY A 114 -6.53 -11.13 -5.34
CA GLY A 114 -5.60 -11.72 -4.35
C GLY A 114 -4.18 -11.18 -4.47
N GLU A 115 -3.66 -10.99 -5.67
CA GLU A 115 -2.32 -10.43 -5.92
C GLU A 115 -2.18 -9.00 -5.40
N VAL A 116 -3.20 -8.15 -5.55
CA VAL A 116 -3.19 -6.77 -5.02
C VAL A 116 -3.05 -6.76 -3.50
N PHE A 117 -3.79 -7.64 -2.80
CA PHE A 117 -3.69 -7.75 -1.34
C PHE A 117 -2.35 -8.33 -0.90
N LEU A 118 -1.91 -9.41 -1.53
CA LEU A 118 -0.65 -10.08 -1.19
C LEU A 118 0.56 -9.19 -1.42
N PHE A 119 0.50 -8.28 -2.40
CA PHE A 119 1.61 -7.35 -2.68
C PHE A 119 1.79 -6.27 -1.61
N ALA A 120 0.72 -5.90 -0.88
CA ALA A 120 0.81 -4.89 0.18
C ALA A 120 1.56 -5.41 1.43
N ILE A 121 1.48 -6.71 1.73
CA ILE A 121 2.03 -7.30 2.96
C ILE A 121 3.56 -7.19 3.05
N PRO A 122 4.36 -7.58 2.03
CA PRO A 122 5.81 -7.42 2.06
C PRO A 122 6.26 -5.97 2.26
N GLY A 123 5.55 -5.00 1.64
CA GLY A 123 5.84 -3.58 1.80
C GLY A 123 5.69 -3.12 3.25
N LEU A 124 4.62 -3.53 3.91
CA LEU A 124 4.38 -3.25 5.34
C LEU A 124 5.43 -3.95 6.22
N GLY A 125 5.78 -5.19 5.92
CA GLY A 125 6.85 -5.90 6.62
C GLY A 125 8.21 -5.21 6.51
N LEU A 126 8.58 -4.76 5.32
CA LEU A 126 9.79 -3.98 5.10
C LEU A 126 9.77 -2.64 5.85
N LEU A 127 8.62 -1.97 5.92
CA LEU A 127 8.47 -0.75 6.71
C LEU A 127 8.72 -1.00 8.20
N VAL A 128 8.22 -2.10 8.76
CA VAL A 128 8.50 -2.48 10.16
C VAL A 128 10.01 -2.68 10.37
N VAL A 129 10.64 -3.50 9.53
CA VAL A 129 12.07 -3.80 9.63
C VAL A 129 12.93 -2.54 9.45
N ALA A 130 12.61 -1.70 8.47
CA ALA A 130 13.33 -0.45 8.24
C ALA A 130 13.18 0.53 9.40
N SER A 131 11.97 0.68 9.96
CA SER A 131 11.73 1.57 11.11
C SER A 131 12.48 1.11 12.34
N LEU A 132 12.45 -0.18 12.68
CA LEU A 132 13.19 -0.73 13.80
C LEU A 132 14.71 -0.67 13.56
N GLY A 133 15.16 -0.96 12.33
CA GLY A 133 16.55 -0.83 11.92
C GLY A 133 17.08 0.60 12.07
N THR A 134 16.29 1.60 11.68
CA THR A 134 16.64 3.00 11.85
C THR A 134 16.80 3.38 13.32
N ILE A 135 15.90 2.93 14.20
CA ILE A 135 16.04 3.14 15.66
C ILE A 135 17.35 2.58 16.17
N VAL A 136 17.73 1.38 15.73
CA VAL A 136 18.99 0.74 16.17
C VAL A 136 20.21 1.45 15.61
N LEU A 137 20.16 1.88 14.36
CA LEU A 137 21.28 2.58 13.70
C LEU A 137 21.50 3.99 14.25
N GLU A 138 20.42 4.72 14.56
CA GLU A 138 20.52 6.07 15.11
C GLU A 138 20.90 6.07 16.59
N GLY A 139 20.47 5.08 17.36
CA GLY A 139 20.72 5.03 18.80
C GLY A 139 20.28 6.31 19.49
N ASP A 140 21.23 6.91 20.25
CA ASP A 140 21.04 8.20 20.94
C ASP A 140 21.75 9.37 20.22
N ALA A 141 22.05 9.22 18.92
CA ALA A 141 22.72 10.27 18.15
C ALA A 141 21.89 11.56 18.13
N ALA A 142 22.54 12.68 18.41
CA ALA A 142 21.90 14.01 18.41
C ALA A 142 21.36 14.39 17.02
N THR A 143 22.07 13.99 15.97
CA THR A 143 21.67 14.20 14.57
C THR A 143 21.18 12.90 13.96
N GLY A 144 20.02 12.93 13.27
CA GLY A 144 19.48 11.78 12.54
C GLY A 144 20.34 11.40 11.33
N LEU A 145 20.22 10.15 10.93
CA LEU A 145 20.83 9.63 9.71
C LEU A 145 19.83 9.79 8.57
N TRP A 146 19.99 10.79 7.73
CA TRP A 146 19.04 11.12 6.66
C TRP A 146 18.77 9.96 5.68
N ILE A 147 19.75 9.06 5.44
CA ILE A 147 19.59 7.93 4.52
C ILE A 147 18.58 6.91 5.05
N PRO A 148 18.74 6.30 6.25
CA PRO A 148 17.75 5.38 6.78
C PRO A 148 16.38 6.06 7.01
N GLU A 149 16.34 7.30 7.43
CA GLU A 149 15.10 8.09 7.53
C GLU A 149 14.40 8.18 6.17
N ALA A 150 15.12 8.55 5.10
CA ALA A 150 14.58 8.62 3.74
C ALA A 150 14.01 7.28 3.29
N VAL A 151 14.70 6.16 3.57
CA VAL A 151 14.21 4.81 3.24
C VAL A 151 12.90 4.52 3.97
N VAL A 152 12.80 4.82 5.26
CA VAL A 152 11.56 4.63 6.02
C VAL A 152 10.41 5.46 5.43
N PHE A 153 10.64 6.72 5.06
CA PHE A 153 9.62 7.55 4.44
C PHE A 153 9.18 7.05 3.06
N VAL A 154 10.12 6.57 2.23
CA VAL A 154 9.78 5.93 0.95
C VAL A 154 8.88 4.72 1.18
N LEU A 155 9.25 3.84 2.12
CA LEU A 155 8.45 2.66 2.45
C LEU A 155 7.09 3.02 3.05
N ALA A 156 7.01 4.05 3.89
CA ALA A 156 5.76 4.54 4.45
C ALA A 156 4.81 5.06 3.35
N PHE A 157 5.29 5.93 2.45
CA PHE A 157 4.48 6.43 1.34
C PHE A 157 4.08 5.31 0.38
N ALA A 158 4.99 4.39 0.03
CA ALA A 158 4.68 3.24 -0.80
C ALA A 158 3.60 2.35 -0.16
N SER A 159 3.66 2.13 1.15
CA SER A 159 2.66 1.37 1.90
C SER A 159 1.29 2.05 1.90
N VAL A 160 1.23 3.38 2.06
CA VAL A 160 -0.03 4.14 1.95
C VAL A 160 -0.63 3.99 0.56
N LEU A 161 0.17 4.12 -0.51
CA LEU A 161 -0.31 3.95 -1.88
C LEU A 161 -0.81 2.52 -2.14
N ALA A 162 -0.11 1.50 -1.61
CA ALA A 162 -0.56 0.11 -1.70
C ALA A 162 -1.90 -0.11 -0.96
N LEU A 163 -2.08 0.46 0.23
CA LEU A 163 -3.34 0.38 0.99
C LEU A 163 -4.50 1.10 0.28
N LEU A 164 -4.25 2.26 -0.32
CA LEU A 164 -5.25 2.95 -1.14
C LEU A 164 -5.70 2.10 -2.33
N ARG A 165 -4.78 1.36 -2.94
CA ARG A 165 -5.08 0.41 -4.02
C ARG A 165 -5.93 -0.75 -3.50
N VAL A 166 -5.59 -1.33 -2.35
CA VAL A 166 -6.37 -2.39 -1.68
C VAL A 166 -7.80 -1.89 -1.40
N ALA A 167 -7.94 -0.72 -0.79
CA ALA A 167 -9.24 -0.13 -0.48
C ALA A 167 -10.08 0.11 -1.74
N TRP A 168 -9.46 0.58 -2.82
CA TRP A 168 -10.14 0.76 -4.10
C TRP A 168 -10.58 -0.58 -4.72
N ALA A 169 -9.73 -1.61 -4.69
CA ALA A 169 -10.09 -2.95 -5.16
C ALA A 169 -11.27 -3.52 -4.38
N LEU A 170 -11.26 -3.37 -3.05
CA LEU A 170 -12.34 -3.82 -2.17
C LEU A 170 -13.67 -3.13 -2.50
N ARG A 171 -13.63 -1.79 -2.69
CA ARG A 171 -14.83 -1.03 -3.09
C ARG A 171 -15.43 -1.54 -4.40
N ARG A 172 -14.59 -1.93 -5.36
CA ARG A 172 -15.07 -2.51 -6.63
C ARG A 172 -15.70 -3.88 -6.45
N VAL A 173 -15.08 -4.74 -5.64
CA VAL A 173 -15.65 -6.06 -5.31
C VAL A 173 -17.01 -5.91 -4.63
N LEU A 174 -17.12 -5.01 -3.67
CA LEU A 174 -18.40 -4.72 -3.00
C LEU A 174 -19.46 -4.22 -3.98
N ALA A 175 -19.12 -3.32 -4.90
CA ALA A 175 -20.06 -2.82 -5.91
C ALA A 175 -20.58 -3.92 -6.83
N ILE A 176 -19.79 -4.95 -7.13
CA ILE A 176 -20.22 -6.12 -7.92
C ILE A 176 -21.09 -7.06 -7.10
N ALA A 177 -20.81 -7.21 -5.80
CA ALA A 177 -21.55 -8.09 -4.91
C ALA A 177 -22.95 -7.55 -4.56
N THR A 178 -23.16 -6.24 -4.68
CA THR A 178 -24.43 -5.55 -4.36
C THR A 178 -25.30 -5.24 -5.59
N ALA A 179 -24.81 -5.50 -6.80
CA ALA A 179 -25.52 -5.34 -8.06
C ALA A 179 -26.17 -6.66 -8.51
#